data_78ce4247549b7cf640aeb5f929628d68
#
_entry.id   78ce4247549b7cf640aeb5f929628d68
#
_cell.length_a   1.000
_cell.length_b   1.000
_cell.length_c   1.000
_cell.angle_alpha   90.00
_cell.angle_beta   90.00
_cell.angle_gamma   90.00
#
_symmetry.space_group_name_H-M   'P 1'
#
loop_
_entity.id
_entity.type
_entity.pdbx_description
1 polymer ?
#
loop_
_entity_poly.entity_id
_entity_poly.type
_entity_poly.pdbx_seq_one_letter_code
_entity_poly.pdbx_strand_id
1 'polypeptide(L)'
;MRKQANRKVPQKRMCLRSLRKKTEHGMGAFGSACVRTALVLSLAAGGLALPSAAFPVMAETAADVSESASGNVTDQSDSLDTAVQTDTSVTCVDYNNLEQLVQNNRNLKNALDNYTSNKETYENMLKTLEDERDYMKFMQEKYEDDAEAKATYKMNASMLNMSISQITKQLESQESKTQTTSRQKTIDSYVLTAQSLMRTYNQMNTKAQAEEKNYQAAQSSYQAAMKKQSAGMATAADVMAVSDTMQSAKNRYESYRQQASNARFNLLSALGLDTGADIAIGSVPLPDLAAIEAVDFNSDMEQAIGNSSSVQNARHQSAGTATEISVKSDQESQAEGTVRSRMQSLYDQLKAAKLQYDGAEDAYQSASITYASLQKKQQAGMLSQSDYLQGVADYYSALDAKETAVVQLNQAWETYNWTVKGVS
;
A
#
# COMPACT_ATOMS: atom_id res chain seq x y z
N MET A 1 22.35 -16.41 61.93
CA MET A 1 21.46 -16.71 60.77
C MET A 1 22.17 -16.41 59.49
N ARG A 2 22.70 -17.43 58.80
CA ARG A 2 23.45 -17.33 57.52
C ARG A 2 22.48 -17.49 56.38
N LYS A 3 22.36 -16.48 55.48
CA LYS A 3 21.64 -16.53 54.22
C LYS A 3 22.51 -17.26 53.17
N GLN A 4 22.06 -18.42 52.71
CA GLN A 4 22.64 -19.13 51.55
C GLN A 4 22.23 -18.40 50.27
N ALA A 5 23.24 -17.99 49.51
CA ALA A 5 23.05 -17.41 48.15
C ALA A 5 23.01 -18.57 47.12
N ASN A 6 21.86 -18.74 46.49
CA ASN A 6 21.63 -19.71 45.41
C ASN A 6 22.27 -19.15 44.12
N ARG A 7 23.45 -19.66 43.73
CA ARG A 7 24.08 -19.34 42.45
C ARG A 7 23.46 -20.24 41.35
N LYS A 8 22.70 -19.62 40.44
CA LYS A 8 22.25 -20.24 39.18
C LYS A 8 23.49 -20.51 38.33
N VAL A 9 23.74 -21.77 38.02
CA VAL A 9 24.77 -22.24 37.08
C VAL A 9 24.27 -22.00 35.66
N PRO A 10 25.03 -21.34 34.76
CA PRO A 10 24.55 -21.02 33.41
C PRO A 10 24.46 -22.30 32.55
N GLN A 11 23.35 -22.39 31.81
CA GLN A 11 23.01 -23.53 30.93
C GLN A 11 24.08 -23.89 29.86
N LYS A 12 25.04 -22.99 29.58
CA LYS A 12 26.16 -23.22 28.64
C LYS A 12 27.01 -24.47 28.97
N ARG A 13 27.05 -24.94 30.23
CA ARG A 13 27.84 -26.14 30.59
C ARG A 13 27.20 -27.46 30.17
N MET A 14 25.92 -27.50 29.85
CA MET A 14 25.25 -28.75 29.44
C MET A 14 25.46 -29.13 27.98
N CYS A 15 25.63 -28.14 27.08
CA CYS A 15 25.91 -28.40 25.65
C CYS A 15 27.31 -28.98 25.42
N LEU A 16 28.31 -28.52 26.16
CA LEU A 16 29.69 -29.07 26.07
C LEU A 16 29.79 -30.53 26.49
N ARG A 17 28.91 -31.00 27.39
CA ARG A 17 28.90 -32.42 27.81
C ARG A 17 28.32 -33.38 26.76
N SER A 18 27.41 -32.91 25.91
CA SER A 18 26.84 -33.76 24.86
C SER A 18 27.79 -33.95 23.67
N LEU A 19 28.61 -32.93 23.37
CA LEU A 19 29.65 -33.02 22.33
C LEU A 19 30.81 -33.96 22.72
N ARG A 20 31.14 -34.05 24.03
CA ARG A 20 32.22 -34.93 24.53
C ARG A 20 31.91 -36.43 24.39
N LYS A 21 30.64 -36.85 24.35
CA LYS A 21 30.21 -38.24 24.16
C LYS A 21 30.25 -38.74 22.72
N LYS A 22 30.28 -37.83 21.72
CA LYS A 22 30.26 -38.18 20.28
C LYS A 22 31.67 -38.37 19.69
N THR A 23 32.72 -37.91 20.36
CA THR A 23 34.10 -37.93 19.83
C THR A 23 34.93 -39.14 20.30
N GLU A 24 34.43 -40.01 21.20
CA GLU A 24 35.17 -41.18 21.67
C GLU A 24 35.06 -42.43 20.77
N HIS A 25 34.24 -42.41 19.71
CA HIS A 25 34.12 -43.55 18.77
C HIS A 25 34.33 -43.06 17.33
N GLY A 26 35.56 -42.94 16.88
CA GLY A 26 35.87 -42.67 15.47
C GLY A 26 37.27 -42.18 15.19
N MET A 27 38.32 -43.00 15.47
CA MET A 27 39.62 -42.85 14.82
C MET A 27 39.48 -43.27 13.36
N GLY A 28 39.39 -42.28 12.46
CA GLY A 28 39.44 -42.53 11.02
C GLY A 28 38.64 -41.54 10.18
N ALA A 29 39.05 -40.29 10.11
CA ALA A 29 38.66 -39.40 9.02
C ALA A 29 39.46 -38.07 9.06
N PHE A 30 40.74 -38.12 8.76
CA PHE A 30 41.59 -36.93 8.55
C PHE A 30 41.33 -36.22 7.21
N GLY A 31 40.31 -36.64 6.42
CA GLY A 31 40.05 -36.11 5.07
C GLY A 31 38.81 -35.23 4.88
N SER A 32 37.95 -35.08 5.88
CA SER A 32 36.62 -34.47 5.64
C SER A 32 36.43 -33.04 6.18
N ALA A 33 37.30 -32.55 7.07
CA ALA A 33 37.16 -31.20 7.63
C ALA A 33 37.58 -30.07 6.69
N CYS A 34 38.56 -30.32 5.81
CA CYS A 34 39.01 -29.31 4.82
C CYS A 34 38.03 -29.10 3.65
N VAL A 35 37.20 -30.09 3.29
CA VAL A 35 36.28 -29.99 2.16
C VAL A 35 35.02 -29.22 2.50
N ARG A 36 34.57 -29.19 3.76
CA ARG A 36 33.38 -28.46 4.18
C ARG A 36 33.60 -26.95 4.34
N THR A 37 34.79 -26.52 4.72
CA THR A 37 35.14 -25.09 4.80
C THR A 37 35.28 -24.42 3.43
N ALA A 38 35.64 -25.16 2.39
CA ALA A 38 35.73 -24.60 1.01
C ALA A 38 34.36 -24.31 0.38
N LEU A 39 33.27 -25.02 0.82
CA LEU A 39 31.94 -24.84 0.24
C LEU A 39 31.22 -23.61 0.79
N VAL A 40 31.55 -23.15 2.00
CA VAL A 40 30.93 -21.98 2.62
C VAL A 40 31.52 -20.66 2.06
N LEU A 41 32.78 -20.68 1.63
CA LEU A 41 33.44 -19.48 1.04
C LEU A 41 32.98 -19.16 -0.39
N SER A 42 32.41 -20.10 -1.13
CA SER A 42 31.99 -19.86 -2.52
C SER A 42 30.59 -19.21 -2.65
N LEU A 43 29.77 -19.18 -1.58
CA LEU A 43 28.44 -18.55 -1.59
C LEU A 43 28.46 -17.05 -1.21
N ALA A 44 29.58 -16.56 -0.62
CA ALA A 44 29.68 -15.16 -0.18
C ALA A 44 30.07 -14.17 -1.30
N ALA A 45 30.43 -14.65 -2.50
CA ALA A 45 30.82 -13.82 -3.63
C ALA A 45 29.70 -13.58 -4.67
N GLY A 46 28.54 -14.20 -4.47
CA GLY A 46 27.37 -13.96 -5.31
C GLY A 46 26.62 -12.72 -4.84
N GLY A 47 26.98 -11.56 -5.38
CA GLY A 47 26.19 -10.34 -5.22
C GLY A 47 24.75 -10.59 -5.66
N LEU A 48 23.81 -10.70 -4.72
CA LEU A 48 22.39 -10.63 -5.02
C LEU A 48 22.10 -9.22 -5.52
N ALA A 49 22.12 -9.04 -6.84
CA ALA A 49 21.52 -7.89 -7.47
C ALA A 49 20.04 -7.90 -7.08
N LEU A 50 19.63 -6.92 -6.29
CA LEU A 50 18.23 -6.65 -6.03
C LEU A 50 17.55 -6.40 -7.37
N PRO A 51 16.47 -7.10 -7.74
CA PRO A 51 15.67 -6.66 -8.86
C PRO A 51 15.05 -5.31 -8.48
N SER A 52 15.47 -4.26 -9.19
CA SER A 52 14.74 -3.01 -9.22
C SER A 52 13.38 -3.33 -9.86
N ALA A 53 12.35 -3.47 -9.04
CA ALA A 53 10.98 -3.57 -9.50
C ALA A 53 10.60 -2.21 -10.12
N ALA A 54 10.79 -2.10 -11.42
CA ALA A 54 10.15 -1.07 -12.21
C ALA A 54 8.66 -1.41 -12.25
N PHE A 55 7.85 -0.62 -11.59
CA PHE A 55 6.40 -0.68 -11.70
C PHE A 55 5.99 -0.15 -13.07
N PRO A 56 5.17 -0.88 -13.86
CA PRO A 56 4.60 -0.31 -15.05
C PRO A 56 3.55 0.75 -14.65
N VAL A 57 3.84 1.99 -15.03
CA VAL A 57 2.81 3.03 -15.12
C VAL A 57 1.84 2.58 -16.22
N MET A 58 0.59 2.30 -15.84
CA MET A 58 -0.49 2.07 -16.79
C MET A 58 -0.81 3.41 -17.47
N ALA A 59 -0.27 3.59 -18.66
CA ALA A 59 -0.77 4.59 -19.61
C ALA A 59 -2.00 4.01 -20.29
N GLU A 60 -3.11 4.71 -20.14
CA GLU A 60 -4.37 4.47 -20.79
C GLU A 60 -4.24 4.76 -22.29
N THR A 61 -4.38 3.74 -23.13
CA THR A 61 -4.70 3.91 -24.56
C THR A 61 -5.86 3.01 -24.90
N ALA A 62 -6.98 3.65 -25.17
CA ALA A 62 -8.12 3.05 -25.83
C ALA A 62 -7.78 2.84 -27.31
N ALA A 63 -7.95 1.65 -27.82
CA ALA A 63 -8.37 1.38 -29.20
C ALA A 63 -8.62 -0.11 -29.45
N ASP A 64 -9.83 -0.35 -29.79
CA ASP A 64 -10.32 -1.18 -30.91
C ASP A 64 -10.21 -2.70 -30.85
N VAL A 65 -11.39 -3.30 -30.86
CA VAL A 65 -11.70 -4.73 -30.94
C VAL A 65 -11.95 -5.12 -32.39
N SER A 66 -11.29 -6.17 -32.86
CA SER A 66 -11.90 -7.06 -33.87
C SER A 66 -11.34 -8.49 -33.76
N GLU A 67 -12.21 -9.35 -33.37
CA GLU A 67 -12.64 -10.67 -33.88
C GLU A 67 -11.61 -11.75 -34.26
N SER A 68 -11.91 -12.91 -33.68
CA SER A 68 -11.76 -14.30 -34.12
C SER A 68 -10.40 -15.01 -34.07
N ALA A 69 -10.33 -16.05 -33.23
CA ALA A 69 -10.23 -17.45 -33.74
C ALA A 69 -10.20 -18.46 -32.58
N SER A 70 -11.03 -19.45 -32.73
CA SER A 70 -11.11 -20.73 -32.03
C SER A 70 -9.77 -21.49 -32.01
N GLY A 71 -9.38 -21.96 -30.83
CA GLY A 71 -8.26 -22.89 -30.68
C GLY A 71 -8.40 -23.67 -29.37
N ASN A 72 -8.81 -24.93 -29.54
CA ASN A 72 -8.91 -25.96 -28.54
C ASN A 72 -7.57 -26.18 -27.83
N VAL A 73 -7.49 -26.09 -26.49
CA VAL A 73 -6.39 -26.65 -25.71
C VAL A 73 -6.95 -27.40 -24.52
N THR A 74 -6.61 -28.66 -24.52
CA THR A 74 -6.86 -29.72 -23.58
C THR A 74 -6.51 -29.37 -22.13
N ASP A 75 -7.42 -29.81 -21.28
CA ASP A 75 -7.37 -30.08 -19.87
C ASP A 75 -6.01 -30.61 -19.35
N GLN A 76 -5.39 -29.89 -18.42
CA GLN A 76 -4.52 -30.45 -17.40
C GLN A 76 -4.79 -29.70 -16.10
N SER A 77 -5.69 -30.28 -15.32
CA SER A 77 -5.93 -29.93 -13.93
C SER A 77 -4.74 -30.39 -13.09
N ASP A 78 -3.89 -29.45 -12.70
CA ASP A 78 -3.03 -29.63 -11.53
C ASP A 78 -3.57 -28.75 -10.41
N SER A 79 -4.26 -29.44 -9.51
CA SER A 79 -4.83 -28.90 -8.29
C SER A 79 -3.71 -28.52 -7.32
N LEU A 80 -3.29 -27.26 -7.34
CA LEU A 80 -2.60 -26.61 -6.22
C LEU A 80 -3.66 -25.90 -5.40
N ASP A 81 -4.33 -26.70 -4.58
CA ASP A 81 -5.22 -26.24 -3.50
C ASP A 81 -4.34 -25.68 -2.37
N THR A 82 -3.80 -24.48 -2.59
CA THR A 82 -3.24 -23.68 -1.49
C THR A 82 -4.39 -22.83 -0.98
N ALA A 83 -5.08 -23.35 0.04
CA ALA A 83 -6.08 -22.61 0.77
C ALA A 83 -5.50 -21.25 1.20
N VAL A 84 -5.91 -20.20 0.51
CA VAL A 84 -5.71 -18.82 0.93
C VAL A 84 -6.45 -18.70 2.25
N GLN A 85 -5.73 -18.63 3.38
CA GLN A 85 -6.30 -18.19 4.64
C GLN A 85 -6.70 -16.72 4.46
N THR A 86 -7.89 -16.49 3.95
CA THR A 86 -8.55 -15.18 4.01
C THR A 86 -8.93 -14.96 5.46
N ASP A 87 -8.45 -13.87 6.03
CA ASP A 87 -8.85 -13.44 7.38
C ASP A 87 -10.35 -13.09 7.35
N THR A 88 -11.18 -14.05 7.73
CA THR A 88 -12.66 -13.94 7.74
C THR A 88 -13.19 -13.07 8.88
N SER A 89 -12.32 -12.43 9.65
CA SER A 89 -12.71 -11.59 10.80
C SER A 89 -13.01 -10.13 10.44
N VAL A 90 -12.65 -9.66 9.24
CA VAL A 90 -12.86 -8.27 8.82
C VAL A 90 -14.27 -8.08 8.30
N THR A 91 -15.10 -7.39 9.06
CA THR A 91 -16.51 -7.07 8.68
C THR A 91 -16.65 -5.65 8.11
N CYS A 92 -15.68 -4.76 8.36
CA CYS A 92 -15.72 -3.37 7.92
C CYS A 92 -14.33 -2.88 7.52
N VAL A 93 -14.27 -2.16 6.40
CA VAL A 93 -13.08 -1.44 5.92
C VAL A 93 -13.31 0.05 6.16
N ASP A 94 -12.62 0.63 7.14
CA ASP A 94 -12.64 2.05 7.43
C ASP A 94 -11.34 2.72 6.93
N TYR A 95 -11.43 4.01 6.60
CA TYR A 95 -10.28 4.77 6.10
C TYR A 95 -9.08 4.75 7.08
N ASN A 96 -9.36 4.78 8.38
CA ASN A 96 -8.34 4.80 9.43
C ASN A 96 -7.69 3.43 9.69
N ASN A 97 -8.31 2.31 9.26
CA ASN A 97 -7.74 0.99 9.44
C ASN A 97 -7.02 0.44 8.19
N LEU A 98 -6.96 1.25 7.11
CA LEU A 98 -6.32 0.85 5.85
C LEU A 98 -4.86 0.47 6.05
N GLU A 99 -4.10 1.17 6.90
CA GLU A 99 -2.69 0.87 7.16
C GLU A 99 -2.50 -0.54 7.75
N GLN A 100 -3.40 -0.97 8.62
CA GLN A 100 -3.37 -2.32 9.18
C GLN A 100 -3.82 -3.37 8.15
N LEU A 101 -4.89 -3.08 7.40
CA LEU A 101 -5.45 -4.00 6.43
C LEU A 101 -4.53 -4.23 5.22
N VAL A 102 -3.78 -3.20 4.80
CA VAL A 102 -2.81 -3.30 3.70
C VAL A 102 -1.74 -4.36 3.98
N GLN A 103 -1.40 -4.63 5.26
CA GLN A 103 -0.44 -5.66 5.62
C GLN A 103 -0.90 -7.08 5.25
N ASN A 104 -2.20 -7.28 5.00
CA ASN A 104 -2.75 -8.53 4.46
C ASN A 104 -2.52 -8.67 2.94
N ASN A 105 -2.12 -7.60 2.25
CA ASN A 105 -1.79 -7.66 0.83
C ASN A 105 -0.67 -8.67 0.59
N ARG A 106 -0.92 -9.65 -0.29
CA ARG A 106 0.01 -10.75 -0.54
C ARG A 106 1.39 -10.28 -1.04
N ASN A 107 1.41 -9.26 -1.91
CA ASN A 107 2.67 -8.76 -2.47
C ASN A 107 3.49 -8.03 -1.42
N LEU A 108 2.85 -7.20 -0.59
CA LEU A 108 3.49 -6.54 0.53
C LEU A 108 3.99 -7.55 1.56
N LYS A 109 3.14 -8.52 1.92
CA LYS A 109 3.51 -9.59 2.84
C LYS A 109 4.74 -10.36 2.34
N ASN A 110 4.74 -10.80 1.08
CA ASN A 110 5.88 -11.48 0.48
C ASN A 110 7.16 -10.61 0.50
N ALA A 111 7.05 -9.31 0.26
CA ALA A 111 8.20 -8.39 0.32
C ALA A 111 8.75 -8.26 1.75
N LEU A 112 7.88 -8.22 2.76
CA LEU A 112 8.25 -8.17 4.17
C LEU A 112 8.78 -9.53 4.67
N ASP A 113 8.16 -10.64 4.26
CA ASP A 113 8.58 -12.00 4.60
C ASP A 113 9.97 -12.30 4.03
N ASN A 114 10.27 -11.88 2.81
CA ASN A 114 11.61 -12.00 2.22
C ASN A 114 12.67 -11.28 3.06
N TYR A 115 12.35 -10.10 3.59
CA TYR A 115 13.25 -9.40 4.49
C TYR A 115 13.47 -10.16 5.80
N THR A 116 12.39 -10.64 6.43
CA THR A 116 12.44 -11.40 7.68
C THR A 116 13.20 -12.72 7.49
N SER A 117 12.95 -13.45 6.42
CA SER A 117 13.66 -14.69 6.07
C SER A 117 15.14 -14.47 5.82
N ASN A 118 15.52 -13.37 5.14
CA ASN A 118 16.92 -13.01 4.95
C ASN A 118 17.60 -12.69 6.29
N LYS A 119 16.94 -11.96 7.18
CA LYS A 119 17.42 -11.65 8.52
C LYS A 119 17.66 -12.93 9.33
N GLU A 120 16.65 -13.81 9.40
CA GLU A 120 16.77 -15.11 10.09
C GLU A 120 17.89 -15.98 9.52
N THR A 121 18.08 -15.94 8.19
CA THR A 121 19.17 -16.65 7.52
C THR A 121 20.53 -16.16 7.99
N TYR A 122 20.73 -14.83 8.05
CA TYR A 122 21.98 -14.24 8.54
C TYR A 122 22.19 -14.51 10.04
N GLU A 123 21.16 -14.44 10.87
CA GLU A 123 21.24 -14.76 12.30
C GLU A 123 21.61 -16.23 12.54
N ASN A 124 21.00 -17.16 11.80
CA ASN A 124 21.32 -18.58 11.88
C ASN A 124 22.75 -18.86 11.39
N MET A 125 23.19 -18.21 10.31
CA MET A 125 24.54 -18.31 9.78
C MET A 125 25.57 -17.76 10.79
N LEU A 126 25.27 -16.61 11.40
CA LEU A 126 26.11 -16.02 12.45
C LEU A 126 26.30 -16.98 13.63
N LYS A 127 25.20 -17.55 14.12
CA LYS A 127 25.22 -18.52 15.22
C LYS A 127 26.06 -19.75 14.88
N THR A 128 25.90 -20.27 13.65
CA THR A 128 26.69 -21.45 13.21
C THR A 128 28.19 -21.15 13.18
N LEU A 129 28.57 -19.98 12.63
CA LEU A 129 29.96 -19.54 12.56
C LEU A 129 30.57 -19.29 13.97
N GLU A 130 29.75 -18.75 14.88
CA GLU A 130 30.18 -18.58 16.29
C GLU A 130 30.42 -19.90 17.00
N ASP A 131 29.51 -20.88 16.82
CA ASP A 131 29.65 -22.20 17.39
C ASP A 131 30.91 -22.92 16.82
N GLU A 132 31.15 -22.81 15.51
CA GLU A 132 32.37 -23.38 14.88
C GLU A 132 33.64 -22.68 15.35
N ARG A 133 33.66 -21.35 15.49
CA ARG A 133 34.79 -20.60 16.05
C ARG A 133 35.10 -21.04 17.48
N ASP A 134 34.10 -21.20 18.32
CA ASP A 134 34.29 -21.61 19.71
C ASP A 134 34.78 -23.05 19.78
N TYR A 135 34.36 -23.93 18.86
CA TYR A 135 34.93 -25.27 18.69
C TYR A 135 36.41 -25.21 18.28
N MET A 136 36.80 -24.36 17.33
CA MET A 136 38.20 -24.18 16.93
C MET A 136 39.08 -23.67 18.08
N LYS A 137 38.58 -22.76 18.92
CA LYS A 137 39.27 -22.29 20.12
C LYS A 137 39.44 -23.44 21.17
N PHE A 138 38.39 -24.23 21.37
CA PHE A 138 38.50 -25.41 22.24
C PHE A 138 39.54 -26.40 21.74
N MET A 139 39.59 -26.66 20.44
CA MET A 139 40.63 -27.55 19.85
C MET A 139 42.02 -26.94 19.96
N GLN A 140 42.18 -25.62 19.84
CA GLN A 140 43.46 -24.92 20.06
C GLN A 140 43.96 -25.11 21.49
N GLU A 141 43.07 -25.08 22.49
CA GLU A 141 43.42 -25.36 23.90
C GLU A 141 43.76 -26.84 24.12
N LYS A 142 43.01 -27.76 23.49
CA LYS A 142 43.20 -29.21 23.61
C LYS A 142 44.55 -29.66 23.04
N TYR A 143 45.02 -29.02 21.98
CA TYR A 143 46.31 -29.33 21.33
C TYR A 143 47.38 -28.29 21.68
N GLU A 144 47.47 -27.88 22.94
CA GLU A 144 48.39 -26.86 23.40
C GLU A 144 49.86 -27.23 23.22
N ASP A 145 50.18 -28.52 23.36
CA ASP A 145 51.53 -29.09 23.24
C ASP A 145 51.96 -29.37 21.79
N ASP A 146 51.00 -29.35 20.81
CA ASP A 146 51.27 -29.55 19.41
C ASP A 146 51.24 -28.18 18.68
N ALA A 147 52.42 -27.63 18.43
CA ALA A 147 52.57 -26.29 17.85
C ALA A 147 51.95 -26.14 16.45
N GLU A 148 51.98 -27.19 15.60
CA GLU A 148 51.46 -27.19 14.25
C GLU A 148 49.88 -27.25 14.25
N ALA A 149 49.36 -28.18 15.03
CA ALA A 149 47.91 -28.28 15.23
C ALA A 149 47.32 -27.01 15.85
N LYS A 150 47.98 -26.47 16.89
CA LYS A 150 47.57 -25.21 17.54
C LYS A 150 47.57 -24.04 16.57
N ALA A 151 48.59 -23.89 15.70
CA ALA A 151 48.66 -22.86 14.70
C ALA A 151 47.53 -22.97 13.66
N THR A 152 47.21 -24.19 13.22
CA THR A 152 46.13 -24.47 12.27
C THR A 152 44.76 -24.10 12.84
N TYR A 153 44.44 -24.51 14.08
CA TYR A 153 43.19 -24.17 14.74
C TYR A 153 43.09 -22.66 15.00
N LYS A 154 44.17 -21.97 15.34
CA LYS A 154 44.22 -20.52 15.50
C LYS A 154 43.94 -19.80 14.19
N MET A 155 44.51 -20.25 13.07
CA MET A 155 44.26 -19.69 11.75
C MET A 155 42.81 -19.88 11.35
N ASN A 156 42.24 -21.05 11.53
CA ASN A 156 40.85 -21.35 11.24
C ASN A 156 39.87 -20.45 12.08
N ALA A 157 40.15 -20.32 13.39
CA ALA A 157 39.37 -19.40 14.24
C ALA A 157 39.46 -17.92 13.77
N SER A 158 40.63 -17.50 13.26
CA SER A 158 40.80 -16.15 12.70
C SER A 158 39.99 -15.95 11.40
N MET A 159 39.95 -16.95 10.51
CA MET A 159 39.14 -16.94 9.31
C MET A 159 37.63 -16.85 9.64
N LEU A 160 37.18 -17.64 10.62
CA LEU A 160 35.78 -17.59 11.10
C LEU A 160 35.43 -16.22 11.70
N ASN A 161 36.36 -15.58 12.44
CA ASN A 161 36.13 -14.22 12.93
C ASN A 161 35.94 -13.18 11.78
N MET A 162 36.67 -13.33 10.67
CA MET A 162 36.47 -12.49 9.52
C MET A 162 35.07 -12.71 8.88
N SER A 163 34.67 -13.97 8.74
CA SER A 163 33.34 -14.32 8.23
C SER A 163 32.21 -13.82 9.14
N ILE A 164 32.35 -13.98 10.46
CA ILE A 164 31.45 -13.44 11.48
C ILE A 164 31.33 -11.91 11.32
N SER A 165 32.46 -11.22 11.20
CA SER A 165 32.45 -9.76 11.02
C SER A 165 31.72 -9.32 9.73
N GLN A 166 31.85 -10.08 8.63
CA GLN A 166 31.15 -9.81 7.39
C GLN A 166 29.63 -10.02 7.54
N ILE A 167 29.20 -11.13 8.14
CA ILE A 167 27.78 -11.42 8.36
C ILE A 167 27.16 -10.42 9.33
N THR A 168 27.88 -10.04 10.41
CA THR A 168 27.42 -8.98 11.33
C THR A 168 27.19 -7.67 10.61
N LYS A 169 28.12 -7.24 9.75
CA LYS A 169 27.95 -6.02 8.95
C LYS A 169 26.77 -6.11 7.96
N GLN A 170 26.53 -7.28 7.37
CA GLN A 170 25.34 -7.50 6.53
C GLN A 170 24.05 -7.34 7.36
N LEU A 171 24.00 -7.92 8.54
CA LEU A 171 22.86 -7.81 9.45
C LEU A 171 22.62 -6.36 9.91
N GLU A 172 23.68 -5.67 10.33
CA GLU A 172 23.63 -4.24 10.69
C GLU A 172 23.15 -3.37 9.51
N SER A 173 23.61 -3.69 8.29
CA SER A 173 23.15 -3.01 7.07
C SER A 173 21.66 -3.20 6.84
N GLN A 174 21.14 -4.42 7.06
CA GLN A 174 19.70 -4.71 6.95
C GLN A 174 18.87 -3.96 7.98
N GLU A 175 19.39 -3.74 9.17
CA GLU A 175 18.75 -3.00 10.27
C GLU A 175 19.02 -1.50 10.23
N SER A 176 19.77 -1.04 9.24
CA SER A 176 20.11 0.38 9.12
C SER A 176 18.84 1.26 9.01
N LYS A 177 18.97 2.50 9.48
CA LYS A 177 17.89 3.51 9.38
C LYS A 177 17.42 3.68 7.93
N THR A 178 18.32 3.61 6.96
CA THR A 178 18.00 3.74 5.55
C THR A 178 17.10 2.61 5.07
N GLN A 179 17.39 1.35 5.42
CA GLN A 179 16.58 0.20 5.04
C GLN A 179 15.22 0.20 5.74
N THR A 180 15.19 0.58 7.02
CA THR A 180 13.94 0.73 7.78
C THR A 180 13.04 1.81 7.17
N THR A 181 13.62 2.96 6.81
CA THR A 181 12.89 4.04 6.12
C THR A 181 12.39 3.60 4.74
N SER A 182 13.19 2.84 3.99
CA SER A 182 12.80 2.31 2.67
C SER A 182 11.63 1.34 2.78
N ARG A 183 11.64 0.45 3.79
CA ARG A 183 10.49 -0.45 4.05
C ARG A 183 9.23 0.32 4.42
N GLN A 184 9.34 1.33 5.29
CA GLN A 184 8.21 2.16 5.67
C GLN A 184 7.63 2.86 4.45
N LYS A 185 8.45 3.45 3.58
CA LYS A 185 8.01 4.07 2.32
C LYS A 185 7.29 3.06 1.39
N THR A 186 7.72 1.79 1.40
CA THR A 186 7.01 0.74 0.65
C THR A 186 5.62 0.50 1.24
N ILE A 187 5.50 0.32 2.55
CA ILE A 187 4.19 0.18 3.22
C ILE A 187 3.31 1.39 2.92
N ASP A 188 3.84 2.60 3.09
CA ASP A 188 3.15 3.87 2.84
C ASP A 188 2.62 3.96 1.39
N SER A 189 3.35 3.44 0.39
CA SER A 189 2.89 3.40 -1.00
C SER A 189 1.67 2.48 -1.21
N TYR A 190 1.62 1.35 -0.51
CA TYR A 190 0.44 0.47 -0.52
C TYR A 190 -0.75 1.12 0.19
N VAL A 191 -0.51 1.83 1.30
CA VAL A 191 -1.56 2.61 2.00
C VAL A 191 -2.14 3.67 1.08
N LEU A 192 -1.29 4.43 0.40
CA LEU A 192 -1.71 5.47 -0.55
C LEU A 192 -2.55 4.87 -1.70
N THR A 193 -2.17 3.70 -2.20
CA THR A 193 -2.94 2.97 -3.21
C THR A 193 -4.31 2.55 -2.67
N ALA A 194 -4.37 1.98 -1.46
CA ALA A 194 -5.63 1.60 -0.82
C ALA A 194 -6.54 2.80 -0.56
N GLN A 195 -5.99 3.91 -0.08
CA GLN A 195 -6.72 5.18 0.09
C GLN A 195 -7.31 5.67 -1.24
N SER A 196 -6.53 5.62 -2.34
CA SER A 196 -7.00 6.00 -3.66
C SER A 196 -8.14 5.11 -4.16
N LEU A 197 -8.03 3.78 -3.96
CA LEU A 197 -9.09 2.84 -4.33
C LEU A 197 -10.36 3.04 -3.50
N MET A 198 -10.22 3.32 -2.20
CA MET A 198 -11.36 3.60 -1.33
C MET A 198 -12.06 4.91 -1.72
N ARG A 199 -11.31 5.96 -2.08
CA ARG A 199 -11.87 7.21 -2.62
C ARG A 199 -12.64 6.95 -3.92
N THR A 200 -12.06 6.18 -4.83
CA THR A 200 -12.71 5.80 -6.10
C THR A 200 -14.02 5.05 -5.86
N TYR A 201 -14.02 4.07 -4.94
CA TYR A 201 -15.23 3.35 -4.58
C TYR A 201 -16.31 4.29 -4.04
N ASN A 202 -15.98 5.12 -3.05
CA ASN A 202 -16.94 6.06 -2.45
C ASN A 202 -17.52 7.00 -3.50
N GLN A 203 -16.69 7.59 -4.37
CA GLN A 203 -17.15 8.46 -5.44
C GLN A 203 -18.09 7.75 -6.42
N MET A 204 -17.77 6.53 -6.86
CA MET A 204 -18.62 5.79 -7.78
C MET A 204 -19.93 5.35 -7.13
N ASN A 205 -19.87 4.96 -5.86
CA ASN A 205 -21.04 4.55 -5.08
C ASN A 205 -22.01 5.70 -4.87
N THR A 206 -21.53 6.90 -4.51
CA THR A 206 -22.38 8.10 -4.33
C THR A 206 -23.00 8.53 -5.66
N LYS A 207 -22.23 8.50 -6.74
CA LYS A 207 -22.75 8.75 -8.09
C LYS A 207 -23.82 7.75 -8.51
N ALA A 208 -23.62 6.46 -8.22
CA ALA A 208 -24.62 5.44 -8.51
C ALA A 208 -25.92 5.70 -7.76
N GLN A 209 -25.86 6.13 -6.50
CA GLN A 209 -27.05 6.51 -5.71
C GLN A 209 -27.75 7.75 -6.28
N ALA A 210 -27.02 8.77 -6.69
CA ALA A 210 -27.60 9.97 -7.31
C ALA A 210 -28.28 9.63 -8.64
N GLU A 211 -27.62 8.86 -9.50
CA GLU A 211 -28.18 8.43 -10.80
C GLU A 211 -29.35 7.45 -10.64
N GLU A 212 -29.42 6.66 -9.56
CA GLU A 212 -30.61 5.88 -9.23
C GLU A 212 -31.82 6.79 -9.02
N LYS A 213 -31.66 7.90 -8.28
CA LYS A 213 -32.74 8.87 -8.05
C LYS A 213 -33.12 9.61 -9.34
N ASN A 214 -32.14 9.98 -10.15
CA ASN A 214 -32.37 10.53 -11.49
C ASN A 214 -33.19 9.58 -12.37
N TYR A 215 -32.83 8.28 -12.37
CA TYR A 215 -33.61 7.28 -13.11
C TYR A 215 -35.03 7.13 -12.58
N GLN A 216 -35.23 7.10 -11.25
CA GLN A 216 -36.58 7.05 -10.64
C GLN A 216 -37.43 8.27 -11.01
N ALA A 217 -36.86 9.47 -11.05
CA ALA A 217 -37.52 10.69 -11.49
C ALA A 217 -37.91 10.65 -12.98
N ALA A 218 -36.97 10.22 -13.84
CA ALA A 218 -37.21 10.06 -15.27
C ALA A 218 -38.28 8.99 -15.55
N GLN A 219 -38.30 7.89 -14.80
CA GLN A 219 -39.35 6.86 -14.90
C GLN A 219 -40.74 7.40 -14.52
N SER A 220 -40.84 8.21 -13.47
CA SER A 220 -42.08 8.85 -13.06
C SER A 220 -42.57 9.87 -14.13
N SER A 221 -41.62 10.65 -14.70
CA SER A 221 -41.91 11.58 -15.77
C SER A 221 -42.42 10.85 -17.03
N TYR A 222 -41.84 9.72 -17.39
CA TYR A 222 -42.31 8.90 -18.51
C TYR A 222 -43.73 8.37 -18.25
N GLN A 223 -44.03 7.87 -17.05
CA GLN A 223 -45.37 7.42 -16.68
C GLN A 223 -46.42 8.56 -16.74
N ALA A 224 -46.00 9.76 -16.31
CA ALA A 224 -46.86 10.94 -16.42
C ALA A 224 -47.12 11.34 -17.88
N ALA A 225 -46.10 11.27 -18.75
CA ALA A 225 -46.25 11.54 -20.20
C ALA A 225 -47.18 10.53 -20.88
N MET A 226 -47.07 9.25 -20.54
CA MET A 226 -47.98 8.18 -21.00
C MET A 226 -49.46 8.47 -20.63
N LYS A 227 -49.71 8.89 -19.38
CA LYS A 227 -51.06 9.28 -18.92
C LYS A 227 -51.57 10.52 -19.67
N LYS A 228 -50.74 11.52 -19.91
CA LYS A 228 -51.10 12.70 -20.71
C LYS A 228 -51.43 12.30 -22.14
N GLN A 229 -50.65 11.42 -22.76
CA GLN A 229 -50.95 10.93 -24.11
C GLN A 229 -52.27 10.19 -24.17
N SER A 230 -52.57 9.31 -23.24
CA SER A 230 -53.86 8.58 -23.19
C SER A 230 -55.05 9.52 -23.01
N ALA A 231 -54.84 10.70 -22.40
CA ALA A 231 -55.83 11.76 -22.24
C ALA A 231 -55.86 12.75 -23.43
N GLY A 232 -55.07 12.50 -24.50
CA GLY A 232 -54.97 13.39 -25.66
C GLY A 232 -54.23 14.69 -25.41
N MET A 233 -53.50 14.84 -24.30
CA MET A 233 -52.79 16.04 -23.86
C MET A 233 -51.30 16.03 -24.19
N ALA A 234 -50.78 14.97 -24.80
CA ALA A 234 -49.40 14.83 -25.25
C ALA A 234 -49.35 14.05 -26.55
N THR A 235 -48.34 14.30 -27.38
CA THR A 235 -48.12 13.58 -28.64
C THR A 235 -47.25 12.32 -28.41
N ALA A 236 -47.25 11.42 -29.38
CA ALA A 236 -46.32 10.27 -29.35
C ALA A 236 -44.87 10.74 -29.37
N ALA A 237 -44.55 11.83 -30.04
CA ALA A 237 -43.18 12.38 -30.04
C ALA A 237 -42.76 12.89 -28.66
N ASP A 238 -43.67 13.52 -27.90
CA ASP A 238 -43.36 13.94 -26.51
C ASP A 238 -43.04 12.73 -25.60
N VAL A 239 -43.82 11.65 -25.74
CA VAL A 239 -43.59 10.41 -24.97
C VAL A 239 -42.27 9.77 -25.37
N MET A 240 -41.91 9.76 -26.66
CA MET A 240 -40.60 9.22 -27.11
C MET A 240 -39.43 10.02 -26.52
N ALA A 241 -39.49 11.35 -26.53
CA ALA A 241 -38.44 12.21 -25.97
C ALA A 241 -38.23 11.93 -24.44
N VAL A 242 -39.31 11.74 -23.69
CA VAL A 242 -39.20 11.38 -22.26
C VAL A 242 -38.73 9.97 -22.08
N SER A 243 -39.09 9.01 -22.96
CA SER A 243 -38.57 7.66 -22.99
C SER A 243 -37.06 7.62 -23.19
N ASP A 244 -36.52 8.40 -24.13
CA ASP A 244 -35.10 8.52 -24.40
C ASP A 244 -34.34 9.09 -23.17
N THR A 245 -34.95 10.07 -22.50
CA THR A 245 -34.41 10.63 -21.25
C THR A 245 -34.34 9.55 -20.15
N MET A 246 -35.40 8.77 -19.97
CA MET A 246 -35.46 7.68 -19.02
C MET A 246 -34.42 6.60 -19.34
N GLN A 247 -34.30 6.20 -20.61
CA GLN A 247 -33.30 5.21 -21.02
C GLN A 247 -31.87 5.70 -20.79
N SER A 248 -31.59 6.97 -21.07
CA SER A 248 -30.30 7.61 -20.82
C SER A 248 -29.96 7.63 -19.31
N ALA A 249 -30.93 7.98 -18.46
CA ALA A 249 -30.76 7.94 -17.00
C ALA A 249 -30.52 6.51 -16.49
N LYS A 250 -31.24 5.51 -17.04
CA LYS A 250 -31.03 4.10 -16.72
C LYS A 250 -29.60 3.64 -17.07
N ASN A 251 -29.15 3.98 -18.26
CA ASN A 251 -27.79 3.60 -18.71
C ASN A 251 -26.70 4.22 -17.82
N ARG A 252 -26.87 5.48 -17.40
CA ARG A 252 -25.93 6.13 -16.46
C ARG A 252 -25.94 5.43 -15.12
N TYR A 253 -27.11 5.14 -14.53
CA TYR A 253 -27.23 4.41 -13.29
C TYR A 253 -26.52 3.04 -13.34
N GLU A 254 -26.81 2.23 -14.37
CA GLU A 254 -26.21 0.91 -14.53
C GLU A 254 -24.69 0.98 -14.70
N SER A 255 -24.19 1.99 -15.45
CA SER A 255 -22.77 2.24 -15.64
C SER A 255 -22.06 2.56 -14.33
N TYR A 256 -22.57 3.51 -13.53
CA TYR A 256 -21.95 3.86 -12.26
C TYR A 256 -22.07 2.74 -11.22
N ARG A 257 -23.15 1.99 -11.22
CA ARG A 257 -23.30 0.80 -10.38
C ARG A 257 -22.23 -0.24 -10.69
N GLN A 258 -21.96 -0.49 -11.99
CA GLN A 258 -20.89 -1.41 -12.40
C GLN A 258 -19.51 -0.87 -12.01
N GLN A 259 -19.26 0.43 -12.20
CA GLN A 259 -18.01 1.06 -11.80
C GLN A 259 -17.78 0.97 -10.27
N ALA A 260 -18.82 1.19 -9.48
CA ALA A 260 -18.76 1.02 -8.01
C ALA A 260 -18.45 -0.43 -7.62
N SER A 261 -19.07 -1.41 -8.29
CA SER A 261 -18.78 -2.84 -8.07
C SER A 261 -17.32 -3.19 -8.40
N ASN A 262 -16.81 -2.68 -9.53
CA ASN A 262 -15.42 -2.89 -9.93
C ASN A 262 -14.44 -2.22 -8.95
N ALA A 263 -14.76 -0.99 -8.51
CA ALA A 263 -13.94 -0.28 -7.52
C ALA A 263 -13.92 -1.01 -6.16
N ARG A 264 -15.07 -1.57 -5.74
CA ARG A 264 -15.15 -2.43 -4.55
C ARG A 264 -14.25 -3.66 -4.68
N PHE A 265 -14.36 -4.37 -5.80
CA PHE A 265 -13.52 -5.53 -6.08
C PHE A 265 -12.03 -5.19 -6.02
N ASN A 266 -11.63 -4.09 -6.67
CA ASN A 266 -10.23 -3.66 -6.69
C ASN A 266 -9.72 -3.29 -5.29
N LEU A 267 -10.53 -2.60 -4.48
CA LEU A 267 -10.18 -2.26 -3.10
C LEU A 267 -9.98 -3.51 -2.24
N LEU A 268 -10.95 -4.42 -2.22
CA LEU A 268 -10.87 -5.66 -1.42
C LEU A 268 -9.70 -6.54 -1.86
N SER A 269 -9.47 -6.66 -3.18
CA SER A 269 -8.31 -7.37 -3.74
C SER A 269 -6.99 -6.73 -3.33
N ALA A 270 -6.88 -5.40 -3.34
CA ALA A 270 -5.69 -4.69 -2.91
C ALA A 270 -5.42 -4.83 -1.40
N LEU A 271 -6.45 -5.03 -0.61
CA LEU A 271 -6.34 -5.30 0.83
C LEU A 271 -6.11 -6.80 1.15
N GLY A 272 -6.12 -7.68 0.14
CA GLY A 272 -5.99 -9.13 0.33
C GLY A 272 -7.21 -9.77 1.01
N LEU A 273 -8.38 -9.10 0.94
CA LEU A 273 -9.64 -9.57 1.51
C LEU A 273 -10.45 -10.36 0.48
N ASP A 274 -11.37 -11.19 0.98
CA ASP A 274 -12.29 -11.92 0.10
C ASP A 274 -13.23 -10.94 -0.62
N THR A 275 -13.13 -10.91 -1.94
CA THR A 275 -13.91 -10.02 -2.81
C THR A 275 -15.39 -10.41 -2.90
N GLY A 276 -15.73 -11.66 -2.56
CA GLY A 276 -17.11 -12.18 -2.49
C GLY A 276 -17.79 -11.97 -1.15
N ALA A 277 -17.03 -11.63 -0.09
CA ALA A 277 -17.59 -11.40 1.23
C ALA A 277 -18.41 -10.10 1.31
N ASP A 278 -19.43 -10.11 2.17
CA ASP A 278 -20.24 -8.92 2.45
C ASP A 278 -19.54 -8.03 3.49
N ILE A 279 -18.47 -7.37 3.02
CA ILE A 279 -17.67 -6.45 3.84
C ILE A 279 -18.19 -5.02 3.62
N ALA A 280 -18.58 -4.35 4.70
CA ALA A 280 -18.97 -2.95 4.65
C ALA A 280 -17.73 -2.07 4.36
N ILE A 281 -17.89 -1.07 3.49
CA ILE A 281 -16.85 -0.08 3.22
C ILE A 281 -17.34 1.26 3.76
N GLY A 282 -16.57 1.84 4.67
CA GLY A 282 -16.86 3.13 5.28
C GLY A 282 -16.70 4.30 4.29
N SER A 283 -17.13 5.50 4.73
CA SER A 283 -16.95 6.72 3.96
C SER A 283 -15.52 7.26 4.07
N VAL A 284 -15.12 8.04 3.08
CA VAL A 284 -13.88 8.85 3.18
C VAL A 284 -14.11 9.97 4.18
N PRO A 285 -13.26 10.14 5.20
CA PRO A 285 -13.44 11.18 6.20
C PRO A 285 -13.16 12.56 5.58
N LEU A 286 -13.91 13.56 6.05
CA LEU A 286 -13.55 14.95 5.80
C LEU A 286 -12.24 15.26 6.55
N PRO A 287 -11.23 15.83 5.89
CA PRO A 287 -10.01 16.28 6.56
C PRO A 287 -10.30 17.36 7.59
N ASP A 288 -9.42 17.48 8.56
CA ASP A 288 -9.49 18.59 9.53
C ASP A 288 -9.28 19.93 8.80
N LEU A 289 -10.35 20.69 8.65
CA LEU A 289 -10.33 21.99 7.97
C LEU A 289 -9.45 23.00 8.71
N ALA A 290 -9.40 22.95 10.05
CA ALA A 290 -8.54 23.82 10.83
C ALA A 290 -7.05 23.50 10.61
N ALA A 291 -6.70 22.23 10.46
CA ALA A 291 -5.34 21.82 10.12
C ALA A 291 -4.94 22.30 8.72
N ILE A 292 -5.87 22.27 7.74
CA ILE A 292 -5.63 22.78 6.39
C ILE A 292 -5.39 24.30 6.41
N GLU A 293 -6.13 25.05 7.22
CA GLU A 293 -5.98 26.50 7.35
C GLU A 293 -4.68 26.88 8.09
N ALA A 294 -4.21 26.02 9.00
CA ALA A 294 -3.01 26.24 9.80
C ALA A 294 -1.71 25.79 9.11
N VAL A 295 -1.76 25.34 7.85
CA VAL A 295 -0.57 24.86 7.10
C VAL A 295 0.51 25.94 7.00
N ASP A 296 1.69 25.65 7.53
CA ASP A 296 2.90 26.45 7.30
C ASP A 296 3.64 25.93 6.08
N PHE A 297 3.27 26.47 4.92
CA PHE A 297 3.82 26.07 3.62
C PHE A 297 5.35 26.12 3.56
N ASN A 298 6.00 27.12 4.21
CA ASN A 298 7.44 27.25 4.13
C ASN A 298 8.13 26.14 4.95
N SER A 299 7.63 25.87 6.15
CA SER A 299 8.14 24.77 6.97
C SER A 299 7.94 23.42 6.30
N ASP A 300 6.78 23.17 5.74
CA ASP A 300 6.44 21.90 5.05
C ASP A 300 7.28 21.70 3.77
N MET A 301 7.55 22.78 3.04
CA MET A 301 8.40 22.74 1.85
C MET A 301 9.84 22.34 2.20
N GLU A 302 10.41 22.91 3.27
CA GLU A 302 11.77 22.52 3.71
C GLU A 302 11.80 21.07 4.21
N GLN A 303 10.75 20.59 4.87
CA GLN A 303 10.61 19.18 5.24
C GLN A 303 10.51 18.28 4.01
N ALA A 304 9.71 18.65 3.01
CA ALA A 304 9.57 17.90 1.76
C ALA A 304 10.91 17.78 1.02
N ILE A 305 11.70 18.86 0.95
CA ILE A 305 13.04 18.85 0.37
C ILE A 305 13.95 17.89 1.14
N GLY A 306 13.94 17.98 2.48
CA GLY A 306 14.75 17.11 3.34
C GLY A 306 14.38 15.63 3.23
N ASN A 307 13.11 15.30 3.03
CA ASN A 307 12.59 13.93 2.95
C ASN A 307 12.61 13.36 1.52
N SER A 308 12.81 14.19 0.49
CA SER A 308 12.80 13.78 -0.91
C SER A 308 13.95 12.85 -1.24
N SER A 309 13.62 11.66 -1.77
CA SER A 309 14.63 10.68 -2.20
C SER A 309 15.50 11.21 -3.33
N SER A 310 14.97 12.01 -4.25
CA SER A 310 15.73 12.60 -5.35
C SER A 310 16.78 13.60 -4.85
N VAL A 311 16.42 14.45 -3.89
CA VAL A 311 17.36 15.41 -3.26
C VAL A 311 18.40 14.66 -2.43
N GLN A 312 18.01 13.68 -1.63
CA GLN A 312 18.94 12.87 -0.84
C GLN A 312 19.95 12.13 -1.75
N ASN A 313 19.48 11.54 -2.86
CA ASN A 313 20.35 10.87 -3.81
C ASN A 313 21.36 11.84 -4.45
N ALA A 314 20.93 13.04 -4.86
CA ALA A 314 21.82 14.06 -5.39
C ALA A 314 22.86 14.51 -4.35
N ARG A 315 22.46 14.70 -3.09
CA ARG A 315 23.35 15.06 -1.98
C ARG A 315 24.38 13.99 -1.64
N HIS A 316 24.02 12.70 -1.77
CA HIS A 316 24.91 11.57 -1.45
C HIS A 316 25.76 11.10 -2.64
N GLN A 317 25.62 11.69 -3.83
CA GLN A 317 26.43 11.36 -4.97
C GLN A 317 27.91 11.70 -4.71
N SER A 318 28.81 10.74 -5.00
CA SER A 318 30.25 10.96 -4.86
C SER A 318 30.75 11.86 -5.99
N ALA A 319 31.63 12.83 -5.67
CA ALA A 319 32.29 13.71 -6.63
C ALA A 319 33.74 13.88 -6.23
N GLY A 320 34.67 13.50 -7.12
CA GLY A 320 36.12 13.54 -6.89
C GLY A 320 36.85 14.67 -7.64
N THR A 321 36.20 15.24 -8.66
CA THR A 321 36.78 16.33 -9.49
C THR A 321 35.94 17.60 -9.37
N ALA A 322 36.55 18.76 -9.68
CA ALA A 322 35.86 20.06 -9.66
C ALA A 322 34.62 20.09 -10.58
N THR A 323 34.70 19.43 -11.73
CA THR A 323 33.58 19.32 -12.69
C THR A 323 32.45 18.47 -12.11
N GLU A 324 32.77 17.33 -11.47
CA GLU A 324 31.78 16.46 -10.82
C GLU A 324 31.11 17.17 -9.65
N ILE A 325 31.83 17.98 -8.88
CA ILE A 325 31.27 18.79 -7.79
C ILE A 325 30.27 19.81 -8.34
N SER A 326 30.60 20.49 -9.47
CA SER A 326 29.67 21.42 -10.12
C SER A 326 28.43 20.69 -10.61
N VAL A 327 28.56 19.57 -11.31
CA VAL A 327 27.43 18.76 -11.80
C VAL A 327 26.56 18.28 -10.65
N LYS A 328 27.15 17.83 -9.54
CA LYS A 328 26.43 17.44 -8.34
C LYS A 328 25.60 18.60 -7.76
N SER A 329 26.19 19.79 -7.65
CA SER A 329 25.52 21.00 -7.16
C SER A 329 24.34 21.38 -8.07
N ASP A 330 24.51 21.27 -9.39
CA ASP A 330 23.46 21.55 -10.37
C ASP A 330 22.31 20.52 -10.26
N GLN A 331 22.63 19.24 -10.08
CA GLN A 331 21.64 18.17 -9.88
C GLN A 331 20.88 18.34 -8.56
N GLU A 332 21.55 18.72 -7.47
CA GLU A 332 20.91 19.02 -6.19
C GLU A 332 19.93 20.20 -6.34
N SER A 333 20.39 21.30 -6.94
CA SER A 333 19.57 22.49 -7.19
C SER A 333 18.35 22.18 -8.06
N GLN A 334 18.52 21.36 -9.10
CA GLN A 334 17.44 20.91 -9.97
C GLN A 334 16.43 20.03 -9.21
N ALA A 335 16.91 19.09 -8.40
CA ALA A 335 16.05 18.23 -7.59
C ALA A 335 15.26 19.05 -6.57
N GLU A 336 15.89 19.99 -5.87
CA GLU A 336 15.21 20.91 -4.96
C GLU A 336 14.18 21.78 -5.68
N GLY A 337 14.52 22.34 -6.83
CA GLY A 337 13.63 23.14 -7.66
C GLY A 337 12.37 22.35 -8.08
N THR A 338 12.55 21.07 -8.41
CA THR A 338 11.44 20.17 -8.75
C THR A 338 10.50 19.97 -7.54
N VAL A 339 11.04 19.72 -6.35
CA VAL A 339 10.25 19.54 -5.12
C VAL A 339 9.52 20.84 -4.78
N ARG A 340 10.20 22.01 -4.86
CA ARG A 340 9.57 23.33 -4.61
C ARG A 340 8.40 23.59 -5.53
N SER A 341 8.58 23.36 -6.84
CA SER A 341 7.51 23.52 -7.83
C SER A 341 6.33 22.59 -7.58
N ARG A 342 6.62 21.33 -7.23
CA ARG A 342 5.59 20.35 -6.89
C ARG A 342 4.82 20.75 -5.64
N MET A 343 5.50 21.12 -4.56
CA MET A 343 4.87 21.56 -3.31
C MET A 343 3.99 22.79 -3.51
N GLN A 344 4.45 23.77 -4.32
CA GLN A 344 3.62 24.93 -4.68
C GLN A 344 2.33 24.51 -5.39
N SER A 345 2.45 23.62 -6.40
CA SER A 345 1.28 23.12 -7.14
C SER A 345 0.30 22.37 -6.23
N LEU A 346 0.80 21.54 -5.30
CA LEU A 346 -0.04 20.80 -4.36
C LEU A 346 -0.74 21.71 -3.36
N TYR A 347 -0.06 22.75 -2.89
CA TYR A 347 -0.65 23.73 -1.99
C TYR A 347 -1.77 24.52 -2.68
N ASP A 348 -1.56 24.93 -3.95
CA ASP A 348 -2.59 25.60 -4.74
C ASP A 348 -3.79 24.68 -5.02
N GLN A 349 -3.52 23.38 -5.31
CA GLN A 349 -4.58 22.37 -5.47
C GLN A 349 -5.36 22.16 -4.17
N LEU A 350 -4.69 22.13 -3.02
CA LEU A 350 -5.33 21.98 -1.72
C LEU A 350 -6.28 23.15 -1.42
N LYS A 351 -5.84 24.39 -1.70
CA LYS A 351 -6.67 25.57 -1.54
C LYS A 351 -7.88 25.58 -2.50
N ALA A 352 -7.65 25.17 -3.74
CA ALA A 352 -8.72 25.07 -4.72
C ALA A 352 -9.76 24.02 -4.33
N ALA A 353 -9.30 22.84 -3.84
CA ALA A 353 -10.17 21.76 -3.36
C ALA A 353 -10.98 22.20 -2.12
N LYS A 354 -10.37 22.97 -1.20
CA LYS A 354 -11.10 23.52 -0.05
C LYS A 354 -12.22 24.48 -0.50
N LEU A 355 -11.92 25.41 -1.40
CA LEU A 355 -12.92 26.36 -1.92
C LEU A 355 -14.05 25.61 -2.64
N GLN A 356 -13.74 24.55 -3.38
CA GLN A 356 -14.73 23.71 -4.05
C GLN A 356 -15.62 22.98 -3.04
N TYR A 357 -15.04 22.47 -1.96
CA TYR A 357 -15.78 21.85 -0.87
C TYR A 357 -16.73 22.84 -0.20
N ASP A 358 -16.26 24.05 0.14
CA ASP A 358 -17.08 25.08 0.78
C ASP A 358 -18.30 25.41 -0.10
N GLY A 359 -18.11 25.60 -1.41
CA GLY A 359 -19.19 25.86 -2.33
C GLY A 359 -20.16 24.68 -2.52
N ALA A 360 -19.66 23.45 -2.49
CA ALA A 360 -20.51 22.25 -2.58
C ALA A 360 -21.31 22.00 -1.28
N GLU A 361 -20.73 22.32 -0.12
CA GLU A 361 -21.43 22.27 1.17
C GLU A 361 -22.58 23.28 1.22
N ASP A 362 -22.35 24.53 0.81
CA ASP A 362 -23.40 25.57 0.75
C ASP A 362 -24.54 25.17 -0.21
N ALA A 363 -24.20 24.60 -1.37
CA ALA A 363 -25.19 24.10 -2.33
C ALA A 363 -26.00 22.92 -1.73
N TYR A 364 -25.35 22.01 -1.04
CA TYR A 364 -26.01 20.88 -0.37
C TYR A 364 -26.95 21.36 0.75
N GLN A 365 -26.54 22.31 1.57
CA GLN A 365 -27.38 22.89 2.61
C GLN A 365 -28.64 23.54 2.02
N SER A 366 -28.49 24.30 0.93
CA SER A 366 -29.62 24.90 0.20
C SER A 366 -30.57 23.85 -0.38
N ALA A 367 -30.00 22.80 -1.01
CA ALA A 367 -30.77 21.68 -1.55
C ALA A 367 -31.49 20.90 -0.44
N SER A 368 -30.88 20.72 0.74
CA SER A 368 -31.48 20.07 1.90
C SER A 368 -32.73 20.81 2.43
N ILE A 369 -32.64 22.13 2.55
CA ILE A 369 -33.78 22.99 2.93
C ILE A 369 -34.92 22.88 1.91
N THR A 370 -34.57 22.91 0.63
CA THR A 370 -35.55 22.77 -0.48
C THR A 370 -36.22 21.42 -0.42
N TYR A 371 -35.44 20.34 -0.25
CA TYR A 371 -35.95 18.97 -0.13
C TYR A 371 -36.91 18.81 1.06
N ALA A 372 -36.57 19.35 2.22
CA ALA A 372 -37.45 19.33 3.40
C ALA A 372 -38.80 20.06 3.13
N SER A 373 -38.76 21.16 2.36
CA SER A 373 -39.97 21.85 1.93
C SER A 373 -40.83 21.01 0.95
N LEU A 374 -40.18 20.32 0.00
CA LEU A 374 -40.85 19.44 -0.96
C LEU A 374 -41.51 18.25 -0.28
N GLN A 375 -40.87 17.66 0.74
CA GLN A 375 -41.48 16.60 1.56
C GLN A 375 -42.79 17.04 2.23
N LYS A 376 -42.79 18.24 2.81
CA LYS A 376 -44.02 18.80 3.45
C LYS A 376 -45.10 19.04 2.41
N LYS A 377 -44.77 19.58 1.23
CA LYS A 377 -45.73 19.80 0.14
C LYS A 377 -46.31 18.48 -0.39
N GLN A 378 -45.47 17.46 -0.52
CA GLN A 378 -45.90 16.11 -0.95
C GLN A 378 -46.86 15.48 0.06
N GLN A 379 -46.56 15.58 1.36
CA GLN A 379 -47.40 15.08 2.45
C GLN A 379 -48.78 15.81 2.47
N ALA A 380 -48.79 17.10 2.14
CA ALA A 380 -50.00 17.91 2.02
C ALA A 380 -50.80 17.67 0.71
N GLY A 381 -50.30 16.80 -0.17
CA GLY A 381 -50.93 16.58 -1.50
C GLY A 381 -50.81 17.76 -2.47
N MET A 382 -49.92 18.73 -2.22
CA MET A 382 -49.75 19.94 -3.00
C MET A 382 -48.73 19.78 -4.12
N LEU A 383 -48.12 18.62 -4.29
CA LEU A 383 -47.07 18.37 -5.24
C LEU A 383 -47.33 17.09 -6.02
N SER A 384 -47.07 17.09 -7.32
CA SER A 384 -47.12 15.89 -8.12
C SER A 384 -45.99 14.91 -7.75
N GLN A 385 -46.23 13.63 -7.96
CA GLN A 385 -45.21 12.61 -7.74
C GLN A 385 -43.96 12.84 -8.61
N SER A 386 -44.15 13.31 -9.85
CA SER A 386 -43.05 13.62 -10.77
C SER A 386 -42.20 14.76 -10.24
N ASP A 387 -42.83 15.85 -9.79
CA ASP A 387 -42.09 17.03 -9.29
C ASP A 387 -41.41 16.74 -7.98
N TYR A 388 -42.02 15.93 -7.13
CA TYR A 388 -41.39 15.45 -5.89
C TYR A 388 -40.12 14.63 -6.19
N LEU A 389 -40.20 13.64 -7.09
CA LEU A 389 -39.06 12.80 -7.44
C LEU A 389 -37.94 13.58 -8.14
N GLN A 390 -38.31 14.62 -8.92
CA GLN A 390 -37.30 15.54 -9.48
C GLN A 390 -36.55 16.28 -8.36
N GLY A 391 -37.27 16.80 -7.36
CA GLY A 391 -36.63 17.47 -6.23
C GLY A 391 -35.82 16.50 -5.35
N VAL A 392 -36.19 15.23 -5.27
CA VAL A 392 -35.36 14.18 -4.66
C VAL A 392 -34.08 13.99 -5.45
N ALA A 393 -34.16 13.91 -6.78
CA ALA A 393 -32.98 13.76 -7.64
C ALA A 393 -32.03 14.96 -7.52
N ASP A 394 -32.57 16.19 -7.48
CA ASP A 394 -31.78 17.41 -7.30
C ASP A 394 -31.04 17.42 -5.95
N TYR A 395 -31.70 16.99 -4.87
CA TYR A 395 -31.06 16.82 -3.55
C TYR A 395 -29.93 15.79 -3.58
N TYR A 396 -30.15 14.62 -4.18
CA TYR A 396 -29.09 13.60 -4.29
C TYR A 396 -27.95 14.02 -5.22
N SER A 397 -28.24 14.84 -6.22
CA SER A 397 -27.16 15.43 -7.05
C SER A 397 -26.31 16.42 -6.27
N ALA A 398 -26.92 17.23 -5.39
CA ALA A 398 -26.17 18.12 -4.52
C ALA A 398 -25.37 17.35 -3.45
N LEU A 399 -25.92 16.25 -2.92
CA LEU A 399 -25.21 15.35 -2.02
C LEU A 399 -24.01 14.69 -2.70
N ASP A 400 -24.16 14.19 -3.94
CA ASP A 400 -23.05 13.65 -4.72
C ASP A 400 -21.96 14.69 -4.97
N ALA A 401 -22.32 15.93 -5.31
CA ALA A 401 -21.37 17.01 -5.49
C ALA A 401 -20.58 17.29 -4.21
N LYS A 402 -21.22 17.33 -3.03
CA LYS A 402 -20.58 17.49 -1.74
C LYS A 402 -19.65 16.32 -1.44
N GLU A 403 -20.11 15.08 -1.52
CA GLU A 403 -19.29 13.89 -1.23
C GLU A 403 -18.10 13.77 -2.21
N THR A 404 -18.31 14.16 -3.48
CA THR A 404 -17.22 14.26 -4.46
C THR A 404 -16.19 15.30 -4.03
N ALA A 405 -16.63 16.46 -3.54
CA ALA A 405 -15.73 17.52 -3.05
C ALA A 405 -14.99 17.09 -1.77
N VAL A 406 -15.63 16.36 -0.86
CA VAL A 406 -14.95 15.73 0.31
C VAL A 406 -13.82 14.80 -0.15
N VAL A 407 -14.10 13.93 -1.12
CA VAL A 407 -13.10 13.01 -1.66
C VAL A 407 -11.93 13.76 -2.30
N GLN A 408 -12.21 14.82 -3.07
CA GLN A 408 -11.18 15.63 -3.72
C GLN A 408 -10.34 16.41 -2.70
N LEU A 409 -10.96 16.97 -1.67
CA LEU A 409 -10.25 17.65 -0.59
C LEU A 409 -9.39 16.67 0.21
N ASN A 410 -9.92 15.49 0.55
CA ASN A 410 -9.15 14.42 1.18
C ASN A 410 -7.94 14.01 0.32
N GLN A 411 -8.14 13.84 -0.99
CA GLN A 411 -7.07 13.50 -1.91
C GLN A 411 -5.98 14.59 -1.96
N ALA A 412 -6.37 15.85 -2.05
CA ALA A 412 -5.43 16.96 -2.08
C ALA A 412 -4.64 17.06 -0.78
N TRP A 413 -5.31 16.90 0.38
CA TRP A 413 -4.71 16.91 1.71
C TRP A 413 -3.72 15.75 1.91
N GLU A 414 -4.13 14.53 1.58
CA GLU A 414 -3.27 13.35 1.69
C GLU A 414 -2.06 13.45 0.76
N THR A 415 -2.26 13.86 -0.50
CA THR A 415 -1.15 14.00 -1.46
C THR A 415 -0.14 15.05 -1.00
N TYR A 416 -0.62 16.16 -0.44
CA TYR A 416 0.22 17.18 0.16
C TYR A 416 1.06 16.58 1.31
N ASN A 417 0.41 15.94 2.28
CA ASN A 417 1.08 15.34 3.44
C ASN A 417 2.05 14.22 3.07
N TRP A 418 1.69 13.36 2.11
CA TRP A 418 2.58 12.31 1.63
C TRP A 418 3.83 12.89 0.95
N THR A 419 3.68 14.00 0.21
CA THR A 419 4.82 14.67 -0.40
C THR A 419 5.73 15.31 0.66
N VAL A 420 5.19 15.90 1.73
CA VAL A 420 5.97 16.38 2.88
C VAL A 420 6.75 15.23 3.53
N LYS A 421 6.16 14.05 3.65
CA LYS A 421 6.85 12.84 4.16
C LYS A 421 7.86 12.24 3.19
N GLY A 422 7.94 12.72 1.94
CA GLY A 422 8.85 12.22 0.90
C GLY A 422 8.39 10.90 0.26
N VAL A 423 7.09 10.59 0.35
CA VAL A 423 6.42 9.52 -0.38
C VAL A 423 5.74 10.16 -1.59
N SER A 424 6.18 9.82 -2.81
CA SER A 424 5.68 10.49 -4.03
C SER A 424 5.67 9.52 -5.20
#